data_ad8dbf39429e6578afa453aad4fe368b
#
_entry.id   ad8dbf39429e6578afa453aad4fe368b
#
_cell.length_a   1.000
_cell.length_b   1.000
_cell.length_c   1.000
_cell.angle_alpha   90.00
_cell.angle_beta   90.00
_cell.angle_gamma   90.00
#
_symmetry.space_group_name_H-M   'P 1'
#
loop_
_entity.id
_entity.type
_entity.pdbx_description
1 polymer ?
#
loop_
_entity_poly.entity_id
_entity_poly.type
_entity_poly.pdbx_seq_one_letter_code
_entity_poly.pdbx_strand_id
1 'polypeptide(L)'
;MKSNAPKTIFCDLDGTLTKHPADSTVIQDPNYELEVLPGTKEMMNDWDKKRYHIIITTGRKESTREATVKQLQRAGILYDQLIMGFGGGDRILINDRKSDGRDTASVINLDRNVGMGKIENDF
;
A
#
# COMPACT_ATOMS: atom_id res chain seq x y z
N MET A 1 21.36 13.82 -1.19
CA MET A 1 20.41 14.67 -1.95
C MET A 1 19.26 13.81 -2.45
N LYS A 2 18.03 14.25 -2.20
CA LYS A 2 16.86 13.52 -2.67
C LYS A 2 16.67 13.73 -4.17
N SER A 3 16.18 12.70 -4.86
CA SER A 3 15.82 12.80 -6.27
C SER A 3 14.55 13.66 -6.43
N ASN A 4 14.48 14.43 -7.53
CA ASN A 4 13.26 15.13 -7.94
C ASN A 4 12.32 14.25 -8.77
N ALA A 5 12.74 13.04 -9.16
CA ALA A 5 11.88 12.12 -9.88
C ALA A 5 10.73 11.64 -8.98
N PRO A 6 9.53 11.45 -9.52
CA PRO A 6 8.42 10.88 -8.75
C PRO A 6 8.79 9.52 -8.17
N LYS A 7 8.38 9.30 -6.92
CA LYS A 7 8.66 8.05 -6.22
C LYS A 7 7.68 6.96 -6.60
N THR A 8 8.11 5.71 -6.44
CA THR A 8 7.22 4.55 -6.46
C THR A 8 6.98 4.10 -5.04
N ILE A 9 5.71 4.04 -4.66
CA ILE A 9 5.31 3.61 -3.32
C ILE A 9 4.78 2.18 -3.41
N PHE A 10 5.42 1.27 -2.68
CA PHE A 10 4.91 -0.08 -2.47
C PHE A 10 4.20 -0.09 -1.13
N CYS A 11 2.90 -0.31 -1.13
CA CYS A 11 2.08 -0.15 0.06
C CYS A 11 1.24 -1.39 0.30
N ASP A 12 1.33 -1.95 1.51
CA ASP A 12 0.50 -3.07 1.92
C ASP A 12 -0.96 -2.64 2.09
N LEU A 13 -1.89 -3.57 1.99
CA LEU A 13 -3.32 -3.31 2.08
C LEU A 13 -3.85 -3.55 3.50
N ASP A 14 -4.00 -4.83 3.88
CA ASP A 14 -4.66 -5.20 5.13
C ASP A 14 -3.79 -4.88 6.34
N GLY A 15 -4.29 -4.04 7.22
CA GLY A 15 -3.59 -3.58 8.40
C GLY A 15 -2.76 -2.31 8.19
N THR A 16 -2.65 -1.83 6.96
CA THR A 16 -1.86 -0.65 6.57
C THR A 16 -2.74 0.45 6.00
N LEU A 17 -3.38 0.21 4.86
CA LEU A 17 -4.33 1.16 4.24
C LEU A 17 -5.72 1.01 4.83
N THR A 18 -6.11 -0.21 5.08
CA THR A 18 -7.41 -0.58 5.62
C THR A 18 -7.21 -1.52 6.81
N LYS A 19 -8.23 -1.58 7.68
CA LYS A 19 -8.19 -2.45 8.82
C LYS A 19 -8.08 -3.91 8.39
N HIS A 20 -7.22 -4.67 9.07
CA HIS A 20 -7.07 -6.10 8.80
C HIS A 20 -8.40 -6.80 9.14
N PRO A 21 -9.00 -7.57 8.22
CA PRO A 21 -10.25 -8.25 8.50
C PRO A 21 -10.11 -9.24 9.65
N ALA A 22 -11.07 -9.22 10.58
CA ALA A 22 -11.09 -10.19 11.67
C ALA A 22 -11.44 -11.59 11.17
N ASP A 23 -12.21 -11.67 10.07
CA ASP A 23 -12.64 -12.92 9.43
C ASP A 23 -12.14 -12.94 8.00
N SER A 24 -11.28 -13.89 7.67
CA SER A 24 -10.69 -14.00 6.34
C SER A 24 -11.70 -14.31 5.22
N THR A 25 -12.89 -14.82 5.59
CA THR A 25 -13.92 -15.15 4.58
C THR A 25 -14.43 -13.92 3.85
N VAL A 26 -14.40 -12.74 4.48
CA VAL A 26 -14.87 -11.49 3.86
C VAL A 26 -14.00 -11.04 2.69
N ILE A 27 -12.77 -11.52 2.59
CA ILE A 27 -11.87 -11.17 1.50
C ILE A 27 -12.46 -11.57 0.13
N GLN A 28 -13.23 -12.66 0.09
CA GLN A 28 -13.85 -13.17 -1.12
C GLN A 28 -15.17 -12.47 -1.48
N ASP A 29 -15.67 -11.62 -0.58
CA ASP A 29 -16.95 -10.95 -0.77
C ASP A 29 -16.75 -9.62 -1.51
N PRO A 30 -17.19 -9.49 -2.77
CA PRO A 30 -17.05 -8.24 -3.50
C PRO A 30 -17.81 -7.07 -2.90
N ASN A 31 -18.77 -7.34 -2.01
CA ASN A 31 -19.58 -6.32 -1.35
C ASN A 31 -19.06 -5.94 0.03
N TYR A 32 -17.98 -6.58 0.50
CA TYR A 32 -17.40 -6.23 1.79
C TYR A 32 -16.86 -4.80 1.78
N GLU A 33 -17.23 -4.03 2.79
CA GLU A 33 -16.76 -2.64 2.94
C GLU A 33 -15.47 -2.60 3.74
N LEU A 34 -14.38 -2.21 3.08
CA LEU A 34 -13.11 -2.00 3.75
C LEU A 34 -13.19 -0.83 4.72
N GLU A 35 -12.70 -1.02 5.93
CA GLU A 35 -12.57 0.08 6.88
C GLU A 35 -11.25 0.81 6.60
N VAL A 36 -11.34 1.99 6.01
CA VAL A 36 -10.17 2.81 5.66
C VAL A 36 -9.56 3.38 6.94
N LEU A 37 -8.27 3.13 7.14
CA LEU A 37 -7.57 3.61 8.34
C LEU A 37 -7.24 5.10 8.27
N PRO A 38 -7.01 5.75 9.42
CA PRO A 38 -6.65 7.16 9.46
C PRO A 38 -5.40 7.46 8.62
N GLY A 39 -5.44 8.55 7.88
CA GLY A 39 -4.33 9.03 7.07
C GLY A 39 -4.23 8.43 5.68
N THR A 40 -4.96 7.35 5.38
CA THR A 40 -4.87 6.68 4.08
C THR A 40 -5.24 7.61 2.94
N LYS A 41 -6.42 8.21 2.98
CA LYS A 41 -6.91 9.04 1.87
C LYS A 41 -6.09 10.30 1.70
N GLU A 42 -5.71 10.94 2.80
CA GLU A 42 -4.90 12.15 2.79
C GLU A 42 -3.53 11.87 2.18
N MET A 43 -2.90 10.78 2.58
CA MET A 43 -1.59 10.38 2.07
C MET A 43 -1.65 10.04 0.59
N MET A 44 -2.66 9.27 0.17
CA MET A 44 -2.81 8.88 -1.22
C MET A 44 -3.11 10.08 -2.12
N ASN A 45 -3.92 11.03 -1.65
CA ASN A 45 -4.15 12.28 -2.36
C ASN A 45 -2.85 13.07 -2.55
N ASP A 46 -2.02 13.12 -1.51
CA ASP A 46 -0.73 13.81 -1.59
C ASP A 46 0.20 13.12 -2.60
N TRP A 47 0.28 11.80 -2.56
CA TRP A 47 1.08 11.04 -3.52
C TRP A 47 0.60 11.24 -4.95
N ASP A 48 -0.73 11.26 -5.16
CA ASP A 48 -1.31 11.49 -6.48
C ASP A 48 -0.95 12.87 -7.02
N LYS A 49 -1.03 13.90 -6.18
CA LYS A 49 -0.62 15.26 -6.57
C LYS A 49 0.84 15.33 -6.93
N LYS A 50 1.69 14.55 -6.26
CA LYS A 50 3.12 14.46 -6.55
C LYS A 50 3.43 13.54 -7.74
N ARG A 51 2.41 12.92 -8.32
CA ARG A 51 2.53 11.97 -9.44
C ARG A 51 3.36 10.74 -9.09
N TYR A 52 3.30 10.32 -7.83
CA TYR A 52 3.93 9.09 -7.39
C TYR A 52 3.20 7.89 -8.00
N HIS A 53 3.96 6.84 -8.32
CA HIS A 53 3.41 5.58 -8.78
C HIS A 53 3.06 4.73 -7.56
N ILE A 54 1.80 4.35 -7.42
CA ILE A 54 1.31 3.63 -6.23
C ILE A 54 1.07 2.17 -6.60
N ILE A 55 1.79 1.28 -5.96
CA ILE A 55 1.65 -0.17 -6.12
C ILE A 55 1.15 -0.73 -4.80
N ILE A 56 -0.07 -1.27 -4.81
CA ILE A 56 -0.59 -1.99 -3.64
C ILE A 56 -0.07 -3.42 -3.70
N THR A 57 0.56 -3.86 -2.62
CA THR A 57 1.08 -5.23 -2.50
C THR A 57 0.31 -5.94 -1.39
N THR A 58 -0.16 -7.15 -1.64
CA THR A 58 -0.96 -7.86 -0.65
C THR A 58 -0.70 -9.35 -0.66
N GLY A 59 -0.78 -9.96 0.53
CA GLY A 59 -0.72 -11.40 0.68
C GLY A 59 -2.01 -12.12 0.26
N ARG A 60 -3.09 -11.37 -0.03
CA ARG A 60 -4.33 -11.98 -0.50
C ARG A 60 -4.07 -12.84 -1.72
N LYS A 61 -4.78 -13.97 -1.81
CA LYS A 61 -4.59 -14.89 -2.93
C LYS A 61 -5.07 -14.27 -4.25
N GLU A 62 -4.37 -14.57 -5.32
CA GLU A 62 -4.71 -14.12 -6.66
C GLU A 62 -6.15 -14.47 -7.04
N SER A 63 -6.67 -15.61 -6.54
CA SER A 63 -8.05 -16.05 -6.76
C SER A 63 -9.09 -15.06 -6.20
N THR A 64 -8.70 -14.17 -5.29
CA THR A 64 -9.59 -13.15 -4.71
C THR A 64 -9.45 -11.78 -5.39
N ARG A 65 -8.76 -11.68 -6.52
CA ARG A 65 -8.48 -10.40 -7.18
C ARG A 65 -9.74 -9.64 -7.53
N GLU A 66 -10.73 -10.30 -8.13
CA GLU A 66 -11.95 -9.64 -8.54
C GLU A 66 -12.66 -9.00 -7.35
N ALA A 67 -12.82 -9.74 -6.25
CA ALA A 67 -13.43 -9.20 -5.03
C ALA A 67 -12.60 -8.05 -4.44
N THR A 68 -11.28 -8.22 -4.41
CA THR A 68 -10.37 -7.19 -3.86
C THR A 68 -10.44 -5.90 -4.68
N VAL A 69 -10.45 -6.00 -6.00
CA VAL A 69 -10.58 -4.81 -6.88
C VAL A 69 -11.89 -4.07 -6.59
N LYS A 70 -13.00 -4.80 -6.46
CA LYS A 70 -14.29 -4.19 -6.13
C LYS A 70 -14.32 -3.54 -4.76
N GLN A 71 -13.69 -4.18 -3.77
CA GLN A 71 -13.55 -3.61 -2.43
C GLN A 71 -12.75 -2.30 -2.44
N LEU A 72 -11.62 -2.28 -3.16
CA LEU A 72 -10.78 -1.09 -3.29
C LEU A 72 -11.52 0.05 -4.00
N GLN A 73 -12.22 -0.27 -5.08
CA GLN A 73 -13.02 0.70 -5.83
C GLN A 73 -14.10 1.32 -4.96
N ARG A 74 -14.82 0.49 -4.20
CA ARG A 74 -15.87 0.94 -3.29
C ARG A 74 -15.30 1.82 -2.17
N ALA A 75 -14.12 1.50 -1.67
CA ALA A 75 -13.46 2.29 -0.63
C ALA A 75 -12.84 3.60 -1.16
N GLY A 76 -12.80 3.78 -2.47
CA GLY A 76 -12.22 4.98 -3.07
C GLY A 76 -10.70 5.01 -3.01
N ILE A 77 -10.05 3.85 -2.94
CA ILE A 77 -8.60 3.75 -2.89
C ILE A 77 -8.05 3.73 -4.31
N LEU A 78 -7.19 4.69 -4.62
CA LEU A 78 -6.55 4.83 -5.93
C LEU A 78 -5.20 4.11 -5.93
N TYR A 79 -4.87 3.48 -7.03
CA TYR A 79 -3.58 2.80 -7.20
C TYR A 79 -3.28 2.62 -8.68
N ASP A 80 -2.01 2.45 -9.01
CA ASP A 80 -1.59 2.19 -10.39
C ASP A 80 -1.51 0.70 -10.67
N GLN A 81 -1.03 -0.08 -9.70
CA GLN A 81 -0.90 -1.53 -9.84
C GLN A 81 -1.30 -2.21 -8.53
N LEU A 82 -1.85 -3.41 -8.68
CA LEU A 82 -2.19 -4.28 -7.55
C LEU A 82 -1.47 -5.62 -7.75
N ILE A 83 -0.52 -5.91 -6.88
CA ILE A 83 0.23 -7.16 -6.90
C ILE A 83 -0.23 -8.01 -5.72
N MET A 84 -0.72 -9.20 -6.02
CA MET A 84 -1.33 -10.12 -5.05
C MET A 84 -0.54 -11.42 -4.94
N GLY A 85 -0.86 -12.21 -3.93
CA GLY A 85 -0.31 -13.55 -3.80
C GLY A 85 1.03 -13.63 -3.08
N PHE A 86 1.45 -12.59 -2.37
CA PHE A 86 2.73 -12.60 -1.65
C PHE A 86 2.75 -13.57 -0.45
N GLY A 87 1.58 -13.98 0.04
CA GLY A 87 1.50 -14.77 1.26
C GLY A 87 1.84 -13.97 2.50
N GLY A 88 2.13 -14.67 3.59
CA GLY A 88 2.36 -14.06 4.91
C GLY A 88 3.81 -13.87 5.30
N GLY A 89 4.77 -14.15 4.43
CA GLY A 89 6.19 -14.00 4.72
C GLY A 89 6.65 -12.55 4.70
N ASP A 90 7.80 -12.30 5.30
CA ASP A 90 8.41 -10.97 5.31
C ASP A 90 8.73 -10.48 3.91
N ARG A 91 8.78 -9.18 3.75
CA ARG A 91 9.12 -8.52 2.48
C ARG A 91 10.57 -8.04 2.55
N ILE A 92 11.32 -8.35 1.50
CA ILE A 92 12.70 -7.87 1.36
C ILE A 92 12.80 -7.19 0.00
N LEU A 93 13.25 -5.93 -0.02
CA LEU A 93 13.48 -5.17 -1.23
C LEU A 93 14.98 -5.03 -1.44
N ILE A 94 15.47 -5.43 -2.62
CA ILE A 94 16.88 -5.33 -2.98
C ILE A 94 16.99 -4.36 -4.14
N ASN A 95 17.72 -3.27 -3.92
CA ASN A 95 17.84 -2.18 -4.90
C ASN A 95 19.27 -1.64 -4.89
N ASP A 96 19.70 -1.05 -5.99
CA ASP A 96 21.04 -0.47 -6.07
C ASP A 96 21.06 0.94 -5.49
N ARG A 97 22.23 1.35 -5.00
CA ARG A 97 22.46 2.77 -4.70
C ARG A 97 22.76 3.53 -5.99
N LYS A 98 22.53 4.85 -5.95
CA LYS A 98 22.96 5.72 -7.04
C LYS A 98 24.50 5.83 -7.05
N SER A 99 25.06 6.32 -8.16
CA SER A 99 26.50 6.44 -8.34
C SER A 99 27.16 7.35 -7.30
N ASP A 100 26.39 8.27 -6.70
CA ASP A 100 26.86 9.12 -5.61
C ASP A 100 26.81 8.45 -4.23
N GLY A 101 26.41 7.18 -4.15
CA GLY A 101 26.30 6.42 -2.91
C GLY A 101 24.97 6.58 -2.18
N ARG A 102 24.02 7.31 -2.75
CA ARG A 102 22.71 7.57 -2.11
C ARG A 102 21.81 6.33 -2.17
N ASP A 103 21.16 6.03 -1.04
CA ASP A 103 20.12 4.99 -0.99
C ASP A 103 18.94 5.35 -1.88
N THR A 104 18.38 4.35 -2.55
CA THR A 104 17.25 4.52 -3.46
C THR A 104 15.99 3.85 -2.94
N ALA A 105 16.04 3.18 -1.81
CA ALA A 105 14.91 2.50 -1.20
C ALA A 105 14.85 2.79 0.30
N SER A 106 13.63 2.88 0.80
CA SER A 106 13.36 3.08 2.23
C SER A 106 12.22 2.16 2.63
N VAL A 107 12.18 1.77 3.91
CA VAL A 107 11.10 0.96 4.47
C VAL A 107 10.50 1.69 5.66
N ILE A 108 9.16 1.73 5.70
CA ILE A 108 8.41 2.25 6.83
C ILE A 108 7.57 1.10 7.37
N ASN A 109 7.82 0.70 8.62
CA ASN A 109 7.04 -0.34 9.28
C ASN A 109 6.03 0.31 10.22
N LEU A 110 4.76 0.05 9.97
CA LEU A 110 3.65 0.58 10.77
C LEU A 110 3.10 -0.50 11.69
N ASP A 111 2.60 -0.09 12.84
CA ASP A 111 1.81 -0.98 13.67
C ASP A 111 0.51 -1.32 12.94
N ARG A 112 0.09 -2.59 13.09
CA ARG A 112 -1.11 -3.09 12.42
C ARG A 112 -2.34 -2.28 12.85
N ASN A 113 -3.17 -1.91 11.88
CA ASN A 113 -4.45 -1.21 12.09
C ASN A 113 -4.34 0.20 12.67
N VAL A 114 -3.16 0.78 12.73
CA VAL A 114 -2.98 2.14 13.26
C VAL A 114 -3.19 3.20 12.19
N GLY A 115 -2.78 2.91 10.95
CA GLY A 115 -2.92 3.84 9.84
C GLY A 115 -1.66 4.67 9.61
N MET A 116 -1.74 5.58 8.64
CA MET A 116 -0.60 6.34 8.13
C MET A 116 -0.52 7.77 8.66
N GLY A 117 -1.37 8.15 9.62
CA GLY A 117 -1.42 9.53 10.12
C GLY A 117 -0.16 10.01 10.81
N LYS A 118 0.72 9.10 11.22
CA LYS A 118 1.99 9.42 11.89
C LYS A 118 3.21 9.33 10.95
N ILE A 119 3.01 9.02 9.69
CA ILE A 119 4.13 8.96 8.74
C ILE A 119 4.54 10.37 8.38
N GLU A 120 5.85 10.64 8.48
CA GLU A 120 6.41 11.85 7.90
C GLU A 120 6.55 11.65 6.40
N ASN A 121 5.88 12.50 5.63
CA ASN A 121 5.78 12.36 4.18
C ASN A 121 6.85 13.19 3.46
N ASP A 122 8.07 13.10 3.92
CA ASP A 122 9.22 13.78 3.33
C ASP A 122 10.28 12.83 2.79
N PHE A 123 9.91 11.55 2.66
CA PHE A 123 10.81 10.52 2.13
C PHE A 123 11.08 10.65 0.63
#